data_8ab6e81d90c0d9442d170abd2f4e04ad
#
_entry.id   8ab6e81d90c0d9442d170abd2f4e04ad
#
_cell.length_a   1.000
_cell.length_b   1.000
_cell.length_c   1.000
_cell.angle_alpha   90.00
_cell.angle_beta   90.00
_cell.angle_gamma   90.00
#
_symmetry.space_group_name_H-M   'P 1'
#
loop_
_entity.id
_entity.type
_entity.pdbx_description
1 polymer ?
#
loop_
_entity_poly.entity_id
_entity_poly.type
_entity_poly.pdbx_seq_one_letter_code
_entity_poly.pdbx_strand_id
1 'polypeptide(L)'
;MVLEGGAVEVDGAGTFLATRSSISGDNRNPSLTETDINNYLQQYLGVTNIIWLDGIYGGAFDITDTHIDGFAKFLDSATLVTMNSADLSYWGISPSDITTLMNAENDNRDIYNKVYLPLTNKNVKPTCGASV
;
A
#
# COMPACT_ATOMS: atom_id res chain seq x y z
N MET A 1 14.96 11.25 -4.09
CA MET A 1 13.89 10.23 -4.03
C MET A 1 12.59 10.84 -4.59
N VAL A 2 11.87 10.09 -5.38
CA VAL A 2 10.55 10.45 -5.92
C VAL A 2 9.49 9.63 -5.20
N LEU A 3 8.41 10.29 -4.76
CA LEU A 3 7.22 9.67 -4.17
C LEU A 3 5.98 10.23 -4.87
N GLU A 4 5.07 9.36 -5.24
CA GLU A 4 3.75 9.73 -5.75
C GLU A 4 2.75 9.75 -4.60
N GLY A 5 1.77 10.67 -4.62
CA GLY A 5 0.85 10.84 -3.48
C GLY A 5 0.08 9.58 -3.11
N GLY A 6 -0.40 8.82 -4.11
CA GLY A 6 -1.12 7.56 -3.89
C GLY A 6 -0.25 6.38 -3.42
N ALA A 7 1.08 6.49 -3.56
CA ALA A 7 2.02 5.47 -3.11
C ALA A 7 2.34 5.55 -1.60
N VAL A 8 1.83 6.55 -0.90
CA VAL A 8 2.25 6.89 0.47
C VAL A 8 1.06 6.92 1.42
N GLU A 9 1.11 6.11 2.47
CA GLU A 9 0.22 6.20 3.62
C GLU A 9 1.03 6.35 4.91
N VAL A 10 0.62 7.29 5.75
CA VAL A 10 1.19 7.52 7.08
C VAL A 10 0.07 7.64 8.10
N ASP A 11 0.27 7.05 9.29
CA ASP A 11 -0.72 7.07 10.37
C ASP A 11 -0.65 8.33 11.26
N GLY A 12 0.34 9.19 11.01
CA GLY A 12 0.60 10.39 11.80
C GLY A 12 1.25 10.13 13.16
N ALA A 13 1.57 8.88 13.49
CA ALA A 13 2.14 8.47 14.77
C ALA A 13 3.42 7.62 14.62
N GLY A 14 4.05 7.66 13.45
CA GLY A 14 5.35 7.03 13.21
C GLY A 14 5.33 5.85 12.25
N THR A 15 4.16 5.41 11.77
CA THR A 15 4.07 4.30 10.81
C THR A 15 3.86 4.79 9.38
N PHE A 16 4.60 4.18 8.47
CA PHE A 16 4.51 4.33 7.02
C PHE A 16 4.11 3.00 6.39
N LEU A 17 3.23 3.02 5.40
CA LEU A 17 2.79 1.85 4.64
C LEU A 17 2.84 2.16 3.14
N ALA A 18 3.47 1.27 2.37
CA ALA A 18 3.57 1.39 0.92
C ALA A 18 3.83 0.05 0.25
N THR A 19 3.76 0.04 -1.09
CA THR A 19 4.24 -1.08 -1.90
C THR A 19 5.64 -0.81 -2.45
N ARG A 20 6.49 -1.82 -2.49
CA ARG A 20 7.82 -1.74 -3.13
C ARG A 20 7.70 -1.40 -4.61
N SER A 21 6.73 -2.01 -5.30
CA SER A 21 6.50 -1.80 -6.73
C SER A 21 6.29 -0.33 -7.08
N SER A 22 5.58 0.43 -6.24
CA SER A 22 5.27 1.84 -6.51
C SER A 22 6.36 2.84 -6.06
N ILE A 23 7.36 2.40 -5.30
CA ILE A 23 8.41 3.29 -4.79
C ILE A 23 9.82 2.84 -5.20
N SER A 24 10.19 1.57 -4.99
CA SER A 24 11.56 1.09 -5.23
C SER A 24 11.80 0.56 -6.64
N GLY A 25 10.82 0.68 -7.53
CA GLY A 25 10.93 0.25 -8.92
C GLY A 25 11.90 1.09 -9.75
N ASP A 26 12.48 0.46 -10.78
CA ASP A 26 13.45 1.08 -11.70
C ASP A 26 12.87 2.31 -12.44
N ASN A 27 11.58 2.38 -12.60
CA ASN A 27 10.87 3.49 -13.24
C ASN A 27 10.66 4.71 -12.32
N ARG A 28 11.01 4.60 -11.03
CA ARG A 28 10.83 5.68 -10.03
C ARG A 28 12.11 6.08 -9.32
N ASN A 29 12.78 5.13 -8.69
CA ASN A 29 13.99 5.40 -7.91
C ASN A 29 15.12 4.40 -8.27
N PRO A 30 15.56 4.31 -9.53
CA PRO A 30 16.44 3.25 -10.02
C PRO A 30 17.83 3.22 -9.36
N SER A 31 18.24 4.31 -8.72
CA SER A 31 19.55 4.44 -8.10
C SER A 31 19.54 4.30 -6.58
N LEU A 32 18.37 4.03 -6.00
CA LEU A 32 18.21 3.94 -4.54
C LEU A 32 17.97 2.49 -4.11
N THR A 33 18.70 2.07 -3.08
CA THR A 33 18.36 0.84 -2.37
C THR A 33 17.17 1.06 -1.42
N GLU A 34 16.52 -0.03 -0.99
CA GLU A 34 15.46 0.08 0.02
C GLU A 34 15.97 0.72 1.32
N THR A 35 17.24 0.49 1.68
CA THR A 35 17.88 1.15 2.83
C THR A 35 17.96 2.66 2.64
N ASP A 36 18.33 3.12 1.44
CA ASP A 36 18.39 4.56 1.15
C ASP A 36 16.99 5.17 1.24
N ILE A 37 15.99 4.48 0.68
CA ILE A 37 14.59 4.91 0.73
C ILE A 37 14.12 5.01 2.19
N ASN A 38 14.35 3.98 3.00
CA ASN A 38 14.00 3.97 4.42
C ASN A 38 14.65 5.15 5.18
N ASN A 39 15.93 5.43 4.92
CA ASN A 39 16.62 6.57 5.52
C ASN A 39 15.97 7.91 5.13
N TYR A 40 15.57 8.09 3.87
CA TYR A 40 14.85 9.28 3.43
C TYR A 40 13.48 9.40 4.09
N LEU A 41 12.71 8.30 4.18
CA LEU A 41 11.40 8.29 4.84
C LEU A 41 11.53 8.68 6.31
N GLN A 42 12.51 8.13 7.02
CA GLN A 42 12.79 8.48 8.42
C GLN A 42 13.19 9.95 8.55
N GLN A 43 14.07 10.43 7.68
CA GLN A 43 14.59 11.80 7.76
C GLN A 43 13.53 12.86 7.44
N TYR A 44 12.69 12.63 6.43
CA TYR A 44 11.76 13.66 5.93
C TYR A 44 10.34 13.51 6.44
N LEU A 45 9.89 12.31 6.79
CA LEU A 45 8.55 12.05 7.33
C LEU A 45 8.56 11.73 8.82
N GLY A 46 9.73 11.51 9.43
CA GLY A 46 9.85 11.20 10.86
C GLY A 46 9.29 9.83 11.25
N VAL A 47 9.11 8.93 10.28
CA VAL A 47 8.57 7.59 10.54
C VAL A 47 9.65 6.68 11.11
N THR A 48 9.26 5.80 12.02
CA THR A 48 10.14 4.86 12.71
C THR A 48 9.76 3.40 12.41
N ASN A 49 8.50 3.17 12.04
CA ASN A 49 7.95 1.88 11.63
C ASN A 49 7.57 1.94 10.14
N ILE A 50 8.18 1.08 9.32
CA ILE A 50 7.92 1.05 7.88
C ILE A 50 7.40 -0.33 7.50
N ILE A 51 6.18 -0.37 6.96
CA ILE A 51 5.51 -1.58 6.51
C ILE A 51 5.59 -1.62 4.99
N TRP A 52 6.35 -2.57 4.45
CA TRP A 52 6.46 -2.81 3.03
C TRP A 52 5.61 -3.98 2.58
N LEU A 53 4.76 -3.74 1.58
CA LEU A 53 4.16 -4.77 0.73
C LEU A 53 4.98 -4.89 -0.54
N ASP A 54 4.96 -6.03 -1.22
CA ASP A 54 5.69 -6.19 -2.47
C ASP A 54 5.00 -5.44 -3.62
N GLY A 55 3.66 -5.53 -3.67
CA GLY A 55 2.87 -4.96 -4.75
C GLY A 55 3.00 -5.75 -6.06
N ILE A 56 2.60 -5.14 -7.18
CA ILE A 56 2.61 -5.76 -8.51
C ILE A 56 3.36 -4.84 -9.46
N TYR A 57 4.44 -5.34 -10.06
CA TYR A 57 5.22 -4.60 -11.06
C TYR A 57 4.62 -4.77 -12.46
N GLY A 58 4.53 -3.66 -13.19
CA GLY A 58 4.25 -3.70 -14.63
C GLY A 58 2.88 -4.26 -15.01
N GLY A 59 1.87 -4.04 -14.19
CA GLY A 59 0.50 -4.42 -14.52
C GLY A 59 0.03 -3.75 -15.81
N ALA A 60 -0.49 -4.51 -16.78
CA ALA A 60 -0.90 -3.99 -18.09
C ALA A 60 -2.01 -2.91 -18.01
N PHE A 61 -2.65 -2.77 -16.86
CA PHE A 61 -3.77 -1.87 -16.61
C PHE A 61 -3.55 -0.88 -15.47
N ASP A 62 -2.44 -1.03 -14.70
CA ASP A 62 -2.10 -0.15 -13.60
C ASP A 62 -0.73 0.49 -13.85
N ILE A 63 -0.75 1.73 -14.32
CA ILE A 63 0.47 2.53 -14.57
C ILE A 63 1.11 3.02 -13.27
N THR A 64 0.47 2.79 -12.12
CA THR A 64 0.94 3.23 -10.81
C THR A 64 1.76 2.15 -10.10
N ASP A 65 1.81 0.94 -10.66
CA ASP A 65 2.48 -0.24 -10.06
C ASP A 65 1.96 -0.55 -8.65
N THR A 66 0.65 -0.57 -8.50
CA THR A 66 -0.06 -0.90 -7.26
C THR A 66 0.16 0.12 -6.14
N HIS A 67 -0.32 1.36 -6.34
CA HIS A 67 -0.38 2.35 -5.28
C HIS A 67 -1.16 1.85 -4.06
N ILE A 68 -0.66 2.17 -2.87
CA ILE A 68 -1.25 1.69 -1.61
C ILE A 68 -2.65 2.27 -1.36
N ASP A 69 -2.95 3.49 -1.79
CA ASP A 69 -4.24 4.15 -1.60
C ASP A 69 -5.39 3.45 -2.35
N GLY A 70 -5.08 2.58 -3.32
CA GLY A 70 -6.07 1.76 -4.02
C GLY A 70 -6.74 0.70 -3.15
N PHE A 71 -6.14 0.29 -2.03
CA PHE A 71 -6.66 -0.82 -1.23
C PHE A 71 -6.40 -0.73 0.27
N ALA A 72 -5.61 0.22 0.75
CA ALA A 72 -5.38 0.42 2.18
C ALA A 72 -5.17 1.90 2.51
N LYS A 73 -5.71 2.34 3.66
CA LYS A 73 -5.58 3.70 4.14
C LYS A 73 -5.67 3.75 5.66
N PHE A 74 -4.80 4.53 6.31
CA PHE A 74 -4.93 4.76 7.74
C PHE A 74 -6.09 5.74 8.01
N LEU A 75 -6.95 5.38 8.97
CA LEU A 75 -7.96 6.28 9.50
C LEU A 75 -7.40 7.09 10.67
N ASP A 76 -6.58 6.45 11.48
CA ASP A 76 -5.84 6.99 12.61
C ASP A 76 -4.67 6.06 12.98
N SER A 77 -3.97 6.36 14.08
CA SER A 77 -2.80 5.58 14.54
C SER A 77 -3.13 4.16 15.07
N ALA A 78 -4.40 3.78 15.11
CA ALA A 78 -4.86 2.48 15.60
C ALA A 78 -5.76 1.74 14.59
N THR A 79 -6.18 2.40 13.51
CA THR A 79 -7.19 1.88 12.59
C THR A 79 -6.73 1.94 11.13
N LEU A 80 -6.79 0.80 10.46
CA LEU A 80 -6.51 0.65 9.03
C LEU A 80 -7.79 0.26 8.28
N VAL A 81 -8.14 1.06 7.28
CA VAL A 81 -9.22 0.78 6.34
C VAL A 81 -8.65 -0.01 5.18
N THR A 82 -9.27 -1.13 4.84
CA THR A 82 -8.82 -1.98 3.72
C THR A 82 -9.97 -2.86 3.22
N MET A 83 -9.72 -3.68 2.21
CA MET A 83 -10.62 -4.76 1.80
C MET A 83 -10.38 -6.01 2.68
N ASN A 84 -11.35 -6.91 2.77
CA ASN A 84 -11.12 -8.22 3.37
C ASN A 84 -10.17 -9.09 2.51
N SER A 85 -9.61 -10.15 3.07
CA SER A 85 -8.62 -10.99 2.39
C SER A 85 -9.12 -11.60 1.08
N ALA A 86 -10.41 -11.93 0.98
CA ALA A 86 -10.99 -12.50 -0.25
C ALA A 86 -11.09 -11.45 -1.37
N ASP A 87 -11.43 -10.22 -1.04
CA ASP A 87 -11.51 -9.12 -1.99
C ASP A 87 -10.11 -8.65 -2.43
N LEU A 88 -9.14 -8.59 -1.51
CA LEU A 88 -7.73 -8.33 -1.83
C LEU A 88 -7.18 -9.38 -2.80
N SER A 89 -7.44 -10.67 -2.52
CA SER A 89 -7.04 -11.77 -3.41
C SER A 89 -7.70 -11.67 -4.79
N TYR A 90 -8.98 -11.29 -4.84
CA TYR A 90 -9.69 -11.06 -6.10
C TYR A 90 -9.08 -9.91 -6.90
N TRP A 91 -8.55 -8.89 -6.21
CA TRP A 91 -7.85 -7.75 -6.81
C TRP A 91 -6.43 -8.08 -7.28
N GLY A 92 -5.94 -9.27 -6.96
CA GLY A 92 -4.62 -9.75 -7.37
C GLY A 92 -3.51 -9.48 -6.36
N ILE A 93 -3.85 -8.99 -5.16
CA ILE A 93 -2.85 -8.82 -4.09
C ILE A 93 -2.35 -10.18 -3.64
N SER A 94 -1.03 -10.32 -3.50
CA SER A 94 -0.39 -11.58 -3.17
C SER A 94 -0.76 -12.09 -1.77
N PRO A 95 -0.76 -13.41 -1.53
CA PRO A 95 -1.01 -13.96 -0.18
C PRO A 95 -0.04 -13.44 0.88
N SER A 96 1.22 -13.17 0.51
CA SER A 96 2.23 -12.60 1.42
C SER A 96 1.86 -11.18 1.82
N ASP A 97 1.49 -10.33 0.86
CA ASP A 97 1.07 -8.96 1.11
C ASP A 97 -0.22 -8.90 1.94
N ILE A 98 -1.19 -9.77 1.63
CA ILE A 98 -2.41 -9.90 2.44
C ILE A 98 -2.06 -10.26 3.88
N THR A 99 -1.16 -11.22 4.10
CA THR A 99 -0.73 -11.61 5.44
C THR A 99 -0.05 -10.46 6.17
N THR A 100 0.85 -9.75 5.50
CA THR A 100 1.55 -8.58 6.06
C THR A 100 0.55 -7.49 6.43
N LEU A 101 -0.39 -7.17 5.55
CA LEU A 101 -1.39 -6.13 5.77
C LEU A 101 -2.35 -6.48 6.93
N MET A 102 -2.80 -7.76 6.99
CA MET A 102 -3.70 -8.21 8.06
C MET A 102 -3.02 -8.21 9.44
N ASN A 103 -1.72 -8.45 9.50
CA ASN A 103 -0.93 -8.43 10.73
C ASN A 103 -0.14 -7.13 10.92
N ALA A 104 -0.44 -6.09 10.16
CA ALA A 104 0.25 -4.81 10.27
C ALA A 104 0.14 -4.24 11.68
N GLU A 105 1.30 -3.86 12.24
CA GLU A 105 1.46 -3.27 13.57
C GLU A 105 1.80 -1.79 13.46
N ASN A 106 1.34 -0.99 14.42
CA ASN A 106 1.74 0.40 14.56
C ASN A 106 3.14 0.52 15.21
N ASP A 107 3.61 1.74 15.40
CA ASP A 107 4.92 2.01 16.01
C ASP A 107 5.05 1.48 17.47
N ASN A 108 3.92 1.31 18.18
CA ASN A 108 3.87 0.71 19.52
C ASN A 108 3.81 -0.83 19.51
N ARG A 109 3.85 -1.48 18.35
CA ARG A 109 3.69 -2.93 18.16
C ARG A 109 2.27 -3.45 18.42
N ASP A 110 1.26 -2.59 18.38
CA ASP A 110 -0.14 -2.99 18.45
C ASP A 110 -0.65 -3.27 17.01
N ILE A 111 -1.35 -4.39 16.83
CA ILE A 111 -1.98 -4.70 15.55
C ILE A 111 -3.11 -3.69 15.28
N TYR A 112 -3.11 -3.08 14.08
CA TYR A 112 -4.18 -2.17 13.67
C TYR A 112 -5.55 -2.86 13.67
N ASN A 113 -6.57 -2.20 14.22
CA ASN A 113 -7.95 -2.57 13.96
C ASN A 113 -8.25 -2.42 12.46
N LYS A 114 -8.98 -3.38 11.87
CA LYS A 114 -9.32 -3.36 10.45
C LYS A 114 -10.77 -2.95 10.26
N VAL A 115 -10.98 -1.92 9.46
CA VAL A 115 -12.30 -1.56 8.92
C VAL A 115 -12.34 -2.02 7.47
N TYR A 116 -13.28 -2.90 7.15
CA TYR A 116 -13.37 -3.48 5.81
C TYR A 116 -14.36 -2.72 4.94
N LEU A 117 -13.89 -2.22 3.81
CA LEU A 117 -14.73 -1.71 2.74
C LEU A 117 -14.96 -2.84 1.72
N PRO A 118 -16.22 -3.16 1.40
CA PRO A 118 -16.49 -4.17 0.39
C PRO A 118 -16.10 -3.66 -0.98
N LEU A 119 -15.60 -4.55 -1.84
CA LEU A 119 -15.49 -4.24 -3.25
C LEU A 119 -16.86 -3.87 -3.81
N THR A 120 -16.90 -2.89 -4.70
CA THR A 120 -18.05 -2.62 -5.55
C THR A 120 -18.44 -3.90 -6.28
N ASN A 121 -19.73 -4.06 -6.55
CA ASN A 121 -20.27 -5.28 -7.16
C ASN A 121 -19.45 -5.73 -8.37
N LYS A 122 -18.80 -6.89 -8.25
CA LYS A 122 -17.92 -7.51 -9.26
C LYS A 122 -18.61 -7.74 -10.62
N ASN A 123 -19.93 -7.65 -10.68
CA ASN A 123 -20.73 -7.82 -11.89
C ASN A 123 -21.08 -6.49 -12.59
N VAL A 124 -20.72 -5.36 -12.02
CA VAL A 124 -20.94 -4.05 -12.65
C VAL A 124 -19.76 -3.79 -13.61
N LYS A 125 -20.02 -3.96 -14.90
CA LYS A 125 -19.07 -3.51 -15.92
C LYS A 125 -19.11 -1.98 -15.98
N PRO A 126 -17.97 -1.28 -16.00
CA PRO A 126 -17.93 0.16 -16.22
C PRO A 126 -18.59 0.50 -17.55
N THR A 127 -19.50 1.47 -17.54
CA THR A 127 -20.19 1.93 -18.77
C THR A 127 -19.31 2.78 -19.68
N CYS A 128 -18.09 3.07 -19.30
CA CYS A 128 -17.17 3.98 -20.02
C CYS A 128 -16.08 3.27 -20.82
N GLY A 129 -16.28 2.03 -21.24
CA GLY A 129 -15.34 1.35 -22.14
C GLY A 129 -13.95 1.02 -21.58
N ALA A 130 -13.68 1.29 -20.31
CA ALA A 130 -12.52 0.76 -19.63
C ALA A 130 -12.78 -0.73 -19.34
N SER A 131 -12.11 -1.60 -20.06
CA SER A 131 -11.99 -3.01 -19.67
C SER A 131 -11.12 -3.02 -18.42
N VAL A 132 -11.69 -3.38 -17.30
CA VAL A 132 -10.99 -3.73 -16.08
C VAL A 132 -10.53 -5.17 -16.20
#